data_2e5a839b95528ee5e59f8a6f64731763
#
_entry.id   2e5a839b95528ee5e59f8a6f64731763
#
_cell.length_a   1.000
_cell.length_b   1.000
_cell.length_c   1.000
_cell.angle_alpha   90.00
_cell.angle_beta   90.00
_cell.angle_gamma   90.00
#
_symmetry.space_group_name_H-M   'P 1'
#
loop_
_entity.id
_entity.type
_entity.pdbx_description
1 polymer ?
#
loop_
_entity_poly.entity_id
_entity_poly.type
_entity_poly.pdbx_seq_one_letter_code
_entity_poly.pdbx_strand_id
1 'polypeptide(L)'
;MTSPLDPIALAIFQSSMHSIAEEMGAALRRTAISPNIKERRDYSCAVFDAQCRVIAMGDHMPVHLGSMPMSVKAAVETLSLNRGDVAILNDPYDGGTHLPDITLVLPVFVEELSRPVLYVAARAHHADVGGTFAGSMGPGREIFQEGLRIPPMRIVRGGSIDREILSLILHNVRTPMEREGDLAAQIGACQVGERRLHEIVRKYGLSTVQTLTEELLDYSDCLMRTELCKLPAGIFTAEDFLDDDGVSDDPIRIAVSLEFDPVAGSISIDFAGSSPQVSGSVNAVYAITYSACFYVLRCLLGDDAPATAGLMYPVTVLAPQGSIVNAQSPAAVAGGNVETSQRIVDLLLRALAQAAPQSVPAASYGTMSNLTIGGVDPRSNQPFTYYETTAGGMGARPGMDGISGVHCHMTNSLNTPIEALEYAYPFRVRSYGYRRLSGGAGQFRGGDGLVREIELLADAQVTLICDRGKFPPYGLAGGAPGASGSAALIDVHGQVQPLPSKCSIHARKGECIRLETPGGGGWGGAVDAVVKPDRDEGAQ
;
A
#
# COMPACT_ATOMS: atom_id res chain seq x y z
N MET A 1 -26.84 -32.68 6.28
CA MET A 1 -27.53 -31.59 7.02
C MET A 1 -26.46 -30.89 7.80
N THR A 2 -25.95 -29.78 7.29
CA THR A 2 -24.99 -28.90 8.01
C THR A 2 -25.70 -28.37 9.24
N SER A 3 -25.07 -28.50 10.42
CA SER A 3 -25.52 -27.82 11.64
C SER A 3 -25.65 -26.33 11.34
N PRO A 4 -26.68 -25.63 11.84
CA PRO A 4 -26.77 -24.19 11.63
C PRO A 4 -25.49 -23.54 12.13
N LEU A 5 -24.95 -22.59 11.34
CA LEU A 5 -23.81 -21.73 11.70
C LEU A 5 -23.99 -21.27 13.15
N ASP A 6 -22.99 -21.51 13.99
CA ASP A 6 -22.93 -20.84 15.29
C ASP A 6 -22.26 -19.47 15.11
N PRO A 7 -23.04 -18.37 15.06
CA PRO A 7 -22.50 -17.03 14.81
C PRO A 7 -21.47 -16.61 15.86
N ILE A 8 -21.60 -17.13 17.09
CA ILE A 8 -20.67 -16.83 18.18
C ILE A 8 -19.32 -17.51 17.92
N ALA A 9 -19.36 -18.80 17.53
CA ALA A 9 -18.14 -19.54 17.20
C ALA A 9 -17.42 -18.91 16.01
N LEU A 10 -18.16 -18.49 14.98
CA LEU A 10 -17.61 -17.81 13.80
C LEU A 10 -16.96 -16.46 14.16
N ALA A 11 -17.62 -15.63 14.96
CA ALA A 11 -17.10 -14.34 15.40
C ALA A 11 -15.80 -14.51 16.25
N ILE A 12 -15.77 -15.51 17.15
CA ILE A 12 -14.58 -15.83 17.93
C ILE A 12 -13.44 -16.32 17.03
N PHE A 13 -13.75 -17.15 16.03
CA PHE A 13 -12.77 -17.63 15.06
C PHE A 13 -12.20 -16.48 14.22
N GLN A 14 -13.05 -15.63 13.65
CA GLN A 14 -12.64 -14.42 12.92
C GLN A 14 -11.70 -13.55 13.75
N SER A 15 -12.09 -13.20 14.98
CA SER A 15 -11.28 -12.37 15.89
C SER A 15 -9.96 -13.05 16.24
N SER A 16 -9.96 -14.39 16.40
CA SER A 16 -8.74 -15.14 16.69
C SER A 16 -7.77 -15.14 15.52
N MET A 17 -8.24 -15.33 14.28
CA MET A 17 -7.41 -15.27 13.08
C MET A 17 -6.85 -13.86 12.83
N HIS A 18 -7.68 -12.83 13.00
CA HIS A 18 -7.25 -11.44 12.91
C HIS A 18 -6.17 -11.12 13.98
N SER A 19 -6.39 -11.53 15.23
CA SER A 19 -5.41 -11.34 16.32
C SER A 19 -4.07 -12.01 16.01
N ILE A 20 -4.03 -13.16 15.33
CA ILE A 20 -2.78 -13.80 14.91
C ILE A 20 -2.02 -12.90 13.94
N ALA A 21 -2.69 -12.34 12.92
CA ALA A 21 -2.06 -11.42 11.97
C ALA A 21 -1.52 -10.16 12.66
N GLU A 22 -2.27 -9.60 13.63
CA GLU A 22 -1.83 -8.47 14.44
C GLU A 22 -0.62 -8.80 15.36
N GLU A 23 -0.62 -9.98 15.99
CA GLU A 23 0.52 -10.43 16.80
C GLU A 23 1.78 -10.62 15.96
N MET A 24 1.65 -11.16 14.74
CA MET A 24 2.75 -11.23 13.77
C MET A 24 3.29 -9.84 13.44
N GLY A 25 2.42 -8.88 13.13
CA GLY A 25 2.78 -7.50 12.85
C GLY A 25 3.46 -6.81 14.03
N ALA A 26 2.95 -7.02 15.24
CA ALA A 26 3.56 -6.50 16.47
C ALA A 26 4.97 -7.08 16.73
N ALA A 27 5.15 -8.38 16.45
CA ALA A 27 6.46 -9.04 16.55
C ALA A 27 7.44 -8.46 15.53
N LEU A 28 7.02 -8.34 14.27
CA LEU A 28 7.79 -7.75 13.18
C LEU A 28 8.26 -6.33 13.55
N ARG A 29 7.33 -5.46 13.93
CA ARG A 29 7.63 -4.08 14.30
C ARG A 29 8.62 -3.97 15.46
N ARG A 30 8.50 -4.82 16.48
CA ARG A 30 9.35 -4.76 17.69
C ARG A 30 10.77 -5.26 17.42
N THR A 31 10.97 -6.14 16.46
CA THR A 31 12.26 -6.77 16.19
C THR A 31 12.96 -6.24 14.96
N ALA A 32 12.25 -5.51 14.07
CA ALA A 32 12.83 -4.84 12.92
C ALA A 32 13.82 -3.75 13.32
N ILE A 33 14.81 -3.52 12.46
CA ILE A 33 15.88 -2.54 12.66
C ILE A 33 15.58 -1.24 11.91
N SER A 34 15.10 -1.33 10.66
CA SER A 34 14.87 -0.14 9.83
C SER A 34 13.74 0.74 10.36
N PRO A 35 13.88 2.07 10.28
CA PRO A 35 12.80 3.00 10.58
C PRO A 35 11.56 2.75 9.72
N ASN A 36 11.74 2.25 8.49
CA ASN A 36 10.64 2.00 7.56
C ASN A 36 9.64 0.97 8.12
N ILE A 37 10.11 -0.12 8.69
CA ILE A 37 9.24 -1.14 9.32
C ILE A 37 8.86 -0.73 10.74
N LYS A 38 9.83 -0.28 11.54
CA LYS A 38 9.67 -0.03 12.96
C LYS A 38 8.81 1.20 13.27
N GLU A 39 9.15 2.34 12.65
CA GLU A 39 8.51 3.63 12.90
C GLU A 39 7.33 3.86 11.95
N ARG A 40 7.53 3.62 10.66
CA ARG A 40 6.52 3.88 9.63
C ARG A 40 5.47 2.80 9.48
N ARG A 41 5.73 1.59 10.02
CA ARG A 41 4.83 0.42 9.96
C ARG A 41 4.48 -0.01 8.54
N ASP A 42 5.45 0.08 7.63
CA ASP A 42 5.24 -0.28 6.22
C ASP A 42 5.42 -1.79 6.02
N TYR A 43 4.43 -2.54 6.49
CA TYR A 43 4.38 -4.00 6.43
C TYR A 43 2.94 -4.50 6.50
N SER A 44 2.75 -5.79 6.18
CA SER A 44 1.51 -6.53 6.40
C SER A 44 1.78 -7.97 6.77
N CYS A 45 0.93 -8.52 7.64
CA CYS A 45 0.93 -9.93 8.01
C CYS A 45 -0.45 -10.53 7.76
N ALA A 46 -0.49 -11.79 7.32
CA ALA A 46 -1.74 -12.44 6.98
C ALA A 46 -1.68 -13.95 7.19
N VAL A 47 -2.86 -14.55 7.33
CA VAL A 47 -3.12 -15.98 7.48
C VAL A 47 -3.89 -16.48 6.25
N PHE A 48 -3.49 -17.64 5.72
CA PHE A 48 -4.07 -18.24 4.53
C PHE A 48 -4.43 -19.71 4.78
N ASP A 49 -5.43 -20.18 4.06
CA ASP A 49 -5.77 -21.61 4.04
C ASP A 49 -4.85 -22.42 3.11
N ALA A 50 -5.13 -23.73 3.00
CA ALA A 50 -4.38 -24.63 2.16
C ALA A 50 -4.50 -24.32 0.64
N GLN A 51 -5.48 -23.55 0.22
CA GLN A 51 -5.72 -23.08 -1.15
C GLN A 51 -5.15 -21.67 -1.40
N CYS A 52 -4.35 -21.14 -0.47
CA CYS A 52 -3.77 -19.80 -0.52
C CYS A 52 -4.81 -18.65 -0.49
N ARG A 53 -6.06 -18.93 -0.02
CA ARG A 53 -7.08 -17.91 0.17
C ARG A 53 -6.83 -17.20 1.50
N VAL A 54 -6.88 -15.86 1.51
CA VAL A 54 -6.70 -15.11 2.75
C VAL A 54 -7.89 -15.34 3.69
N ILE A 55 -7.58 -15.75 4.94
CA ILE A 55 -8.55 -15.94 6.03
C ILE A 55 -8.60 -14.69 6.91
N ALA A 56 -7.44 -14.08 7.16
CA ALA A 56 -7.33 -12.86 7.94
C ALA A 56 -6.07 -12.10 7.55
N MET A 57 -6.17 -10.79 7.60
CA MET A 57 -5.06 -9.85 7.43
C MET A 57 -5.14 -8.84 8.57
N GLY A 58 -3.98 -8.40 9.11
CA GLY A 58 -3.96 -7.32 10.08
C GLY A 58 -4.32 -5.97 9.44
N ASP A 59 -4.71 -5.00 10.27
CA ASP A 59 -5.07 -3.64 9.85
C ASP A 59 -3.81 -2.83 9.49
N HIS A 60 -3.07 -3.31 8.50
CA HIS A 60 -1.78 -2.78 8.07
C HIS A 60 -1.90 -1.97 6.76
N MET A 61 -1.12 -2.33 5.72
CA MET A 61 -1.06 -1.61 4.45
C MET A 61 -2.13 -2.09 3.47
N PRO A 62 -3.09 -1.23 3.06
CA PRO A 62 -4.16 -1.65 2.16
C PRO A 62 -3.71 -2.11 0.77
N VAL A 63 -2.59 -1.59 0.27
CA VAL A 63 -2.00 -2.02 -1.01
C VAL A 63 -1.68 -3.52 -1.05
N HIS A 64 -1.56 -4.17 0.10
CA HIS A 64 -1.26 -5.59 0.23
C HIS A 64 -2.50 -6.50 0.23
N LEU A 65 -3.72 -5.95 0.40
CA LEU A 65 -4.97 -6.73 0.59
C LEU A 65 -5.19 -7.79 -0.52
N GLY A 66 -5.09 -7.41 -1.77
CA GLY A 66 -5.31 -8.32 -2.90
C GLY A 66 -4.02 -8.94 -3.45
N SER A 67 -2.86 -8.34 -3.16
CA SER A 67 -1.57 -8.76 -3.74
C SER A 67 -0.85 -9.85 -2.94
N MET A 68 -0.97 -9.87 -1.62
CA MET A 68 -0.33 -10.92 -0.80
C MET A 68 -0.81 -12.35 -1.14
N PRO A 69 -2.13 -12.61 -1.37
CA PRO A 69 -2.57 -13.94 -1.81
C PRO A 69 -1.89 -14.40 -3.09
N MET A 70 -1.61 -13.49 -4.03
CA MET A 70 -0.90 -13.81 -5.28
C MET A 70 0.55 -14.23 -5.02
N SER A 71 1.25 -13.55 -4.10
CA SER A 71 2.60 -13.94 -3.70
C SER A 71 2.64 -15.30 -2.99
N VAL A 72 1.68 -15.55 -2.10
CA VAL A 72 1.59 -16.86 -1.42
C VAL A 72 1.35 -17.95 -2.42
N LYS A 73 0.42 -17.75 -3.36
CA LYS A 73 0.11 -18.69 -4.45
C LYS A 73 1.34 -18.94 -5.32
N ALA A 74 2.03 -17.91 -5.78
CA ALA A 74 3.25 -18.04 -6.58
C ALA A 74 4.33 -18.85 -5.85
N ALA A 75 4.56 -18.59 -4.57
CA ALA A 75 5.51 -19.35 -3.77
C ALA A 75 5.11 -20.84 -3.64
N VAL A 76 3.83 -21.14 -3.41
CA VAL A 76 3.32 -22.50 -3.20
C VAL A 76 3.30 -23.30 -4.51
N GLU A 77 2.92 -22.69 -5.63
CA GLU A 77 2.91 -23.33 -6.94
C GLU A 77 4.31 -23.59 -7.49
N THR A 78 5.28 -22.72 -7.17
CA THR A 78 6.66 -22.85 -7.64
C THR A 78 7.50 -23.78 -6.76
N LEU A 79 7.26 -23.78 -5.44
CA LEU A 79 8.09 -24.47 -4.47
C LEU A 79 7.35 -25.58 -3.74
N SER A 80 7.95 -26.77 -3.68
CA SER A 80 7.49 -27.82 -2.76
C SER A 80 8.00 -27.51 -1.35
N LEU A 81 7.25 -26.67 -0.61
CA LEU A 81 7.63 -26.27 0.74
C LEU A 81 7.45 -27.41 1.76
N ASN A 82 8.48 -27.66 2.54
CA ASN A 82 8.49 -28.66 3.60
C ASN A 82 8.39 -28.01 4.99
N ARG A 83 8.23 -28.82 6.01
CA ARG A 83 8.22 -28.36 7.42
C ARG A 83 9.53 -27.62 7.75
N GLY A 84 9.39 -26.41 8.28
CA GLY A 84 10.51 -25.55 8.64
C GLY A 84 11.12 -24.77 7.46
N ASP A 85 10.58 -24.88 6.25
CA ASP A 85 10.97 -24.00 5.13
C ASP A 85 10.29 -22.64 5.26
N VAL A 86 10.95 -21.59 4.73
CA VAL A 86 10.33 -20.28 4.48
C VAL A 86 10.70 -19.84 3.08
N ALA A 87 9.71 -19.53 2.27
CA ALA A 87 9.90 -18.92 0.97
C ALA A 87 10.12 -17.41 1.07
N ILE A 88 10.89 -16.86 0.12
CA ILE A 88 11.08 -15.43 -0.09
C ILE A 88 10.80 -15.09 -1.55
N LEU A 89 10.17 -13.95 -1.83
CA LEU A 89 9.98 -13.40 -3.16
C LEU A 89 9.69 -11.91 -3.13
N ASN A 90 9.99 -11.23 -4.24
CA ASN A 90 9.54 -9.84 -4.48
C ASN A 90 9.24 -9.56 -5.95
N ASP A 91 9.37 -10.53 -6.85
CA ASP A 91 9.21 -10.34 -8.29
C ASP A 91 7.78 -9.88 -8.64
N PRO A 92 7.59 -8.65 -9.18
CA PRO A 92 6.27 -8.12 -9.51
C PRO A 92 5.52 -8.93 -10.56
N TYR A 93 6.25 -9.61 -11.43
CA TYR A 93 5.70 -10.43 -12.52
C TYR A 93 5.48 -11.88 -12.13
N ASP A 94 5.84 -12.24 -10.89
CA ASP A 94 5.65 -13.57 -10.32
C ASP A 94 5.03 -13.47 -8.90
N GLY A 95 3.90 -12.79 -8.82
CA GLY A 95 3.10 -12.65 -7.59
C GLY A 95 3.48 -11.51 -6.66
N GLY A 96 4.55 -10.76 -6.93
CA GLY A 96 4.93 -9.56 -6.17
C GLY A 96 4.17 -8.30 -6.61
N THR A 97 4.63 -7.14 -6.13
CA THR A 97 4.04 -5.82 -6.42
C THR A 97 5.07 -4.84 -6.99
N HIS A 98 6.10 -4.52 -6.22
CA HIS A 98 7.32 -3.84 -6.60
C HIS A 98 8.48 -4.39 -5.76
N LEU A 99 9.73 -4.18 -6.20
CA LEU A 99 10.87 -4.88 -5.63
C LEU A 99 11.11 -4.61 -4.13
N PRO A 100 10.88 -3.42 -3.57
CA PRO A 100 11.03 -3.18 -2.13
C PRO A 100 10.13 -4.03 -1.24
N ASP A 101 8.97 -4.50 -1.73
CA ASP A 101 8.00 -5.31 -1.00
C ASP A 101 8.42 -6.79 -0.93
N ILE A 102 9.37 -7.12 -0.06
CA ILE A 102 9.79 -8.50 0.14
C ILE A 102 8.73 -9.26 0.94
N THR A 103 8.27 -10.38 0.39
CA THR A 103 7.29 -11.27 1.02
C THR A 103 7.95 -12.56 1.47
N LEU A 104 7.72 -12.94 2.73
CA LEU A 104 8.06 -14.25 3.26
C LEU A 104 6.80 -15.08 3.45
N VAL A 105 6.87 -16.36 3.09
CA VAL A 105 5.76 -17.32 3.19
C VAL A 105 6.23 -18.55 3.96
N LEU A 106 5.53 -18.89 5.04
CA LEU A 106 5.82 -20.05 5.88
C LEU A 106 4.64 -21.02 5.85
N PRO A 107 4.86 -22.30 5.44
CA PRO A 107 3.84 -23.34 5.45
C PRO A 107 3.63 -23.88 6.88
N VAL A 108 2.36 -24.03 7.28
CA VAL A 108 1.99 -24.58 8.60
C VAL A 108 1.55 -26.02 8.44
N PHE A 109 2.30 -26.93 9.04
CA PHE A 109 2.02 -28.37 9.05
C PHE A 109 1.46 -28.79 10.40
N VAL A 110 0.42 -29.59 10.41
CA VAL A 110 -0.21 -30.10 11.63
C VAL A 110 0.01 -31.62 11.72
N GLU A 111 0.38 -32.10 12.90
CA GLU A 111 0.61 -33.52 13.20
C GLU A 111 1.56 -34.18 12.18
N GLU A 112 1.25 -35.42 11.78
CA GLU A 112 2.02 -36.21 10.81
C GLU A 112 1.61 -35.95 9.35
N LEU A 113 0.84 -34.86 9.09
CA LEU A 113 0.41 -34.54 7.74
C LEU A 113 1.61 -34.15 6.85
N SER A 114 1.64 -34.72 5.65
CA SER A 114 2.69 -34.48 4.66
C SER A 114 2.49 -33.21 3.85
N ARG A 115 1.34 -32.55 4.00
CA ARG A 115 1.01 -31.29 3.30
C ARG A 115 0.69 -30.20 4.29
N PRO A 116 1.04 -28.95 3.99
CA PRO A 116 0.63 -27.82 4.82
C PRO A 116 -0.88 -27.67 4.78
N VAL A 117 -1.46 -27.26 5.91
CA VAL A 117 -2.90 -27.05 6.07
C VAL A 117 -3.27 -25.59 6.11
N LEU A 118 -2.31 -24.73 6.41
CA LEU A 118 -2.40 -23.28 6.47
C LEU A 118 -1.07 -22.67 6.02
N TYR A 119 -1.07 -21.37 5.75
CA TYR A 119 0.14 -20.58 5.52
C TYR A 119 0.05 -19.29 6.32
N VAL A 120 1.19 -18.75 6.68
CA VAL A 120 1.34 -17.37 7.14
C VAL A 120 2.30 -16.64 6.23
N ALA A 121 2.06 -15.35 6.03
CA ALA A 121 2.96 -14.52 5.26
C ALA A 121 3.19 -13.17 5.96
N ALA A 122 4.42 -12.66 5.81
CA ALA A 122 4.82 -11.32 6.23
C ALA A 122 5.44 -10.60 5.03
N ARG A 123 4.87 -9.47 4.63
CA ARG A 123 5.42 -8.56 3.63
C ARG A 123 5.90 -7.31 4.32
N ALA A 124 7.06 -6.80 3.94
CA ALA A 124 7.57 -5.54 4.42
C ALA A 124 8.25 -4.78 3.28
N HIS A 125 8.08 -3.45 3.27
CA HIS A 125 8.79 -2.57 2.37
C HIS A 125 10.19 -2.32 2.90
N HIS A 126 11.18 -2.91 2.25
CA HIS A 126 12.59 -2.69 2.57
C HIS A 126 13.07 -1.35 2.01
N ALA A 127 13.75 -0.55 2.84
CA ALA A 127 14.18 0.79 2.44
C ALA A 127 15.21 0.82 1.31
N ASP A 128 15.83 -0.33 0.97
CA ASP A 128 16.71 -0.49 -0.18
C ASP A 128 16.83 -1.96 -0.56
N VAL A 129 16.66 -2.26 -1.84
CA VAL A 129 16.90 -3.58 -2.45
C VAL A 129 17.86 -3.48 -3.64
N GLY A 130 18.71 -2.44 -3.66
CA GLY A 130 19.68 -2.19 -4.73
C GLY A 130 19.13 -1.30 -5.86
N GLY A 131 19.62 -1.52 -7.05
CA GLY A 131 19.23 -0.74 -8.24
C GLY A 131 19.95 0.59 -8.40
N THR A 132 19.50 1.38 -9.37
CA THR A 132 20.14 2.63 -9.80
C THR A 132 19.96 3.75 -8.75
N PHE A 133 18.78 3.80 -8.14
CA PHE A 133 18.42 4.87 -7.22
C PHE A 133 18.50 4.39 -5.76
N ALA A 134 19.00 5.23 -4.87
CA ALA A 134 18.94 4.95 -3.44
C ALA A 134 17.46 4.79 -3.04
N GLY A 135 17.18 3.79 -2.17
CA GLY A 135 15.80 3.49 -1.78
C GLY A 135 15.01 2.68 -2.79
N SER A 136 15.64 2.26 -3.92
CA SER A 136 15.01 1.41 -4.95
C SER A 136 13.69 1.98 -5.50
N MET A 137 13.47 3.27 -5.30
CA MET A 137 12.30 4.04 -5.74
C MET A 137 12.78 5.21 -6.57
N GLY A 138 12.62 5.13 -7.90
CA GLY A 138 13.11 6.16 -8.79
C GLY A 138 12.51 6.08 -10.19
N PRO A 139 12.79 7.07 -11.05
CA PRO A 139 12.28 7.14 -12.42
C PRO A 139 13.02 6.14 -13.33
N GLY A 140 12.97 4.85 -12.98
CA GLY A 140 13.49 3.74 -13.79
C GLY A 140 12.69 3.57 -15.07
N ARG A 141 13.30 2.93 -16.09
CA ARG A 141 12.65 2.58 -17.35
C ARG A 141 12.39 1.09 -17.49
N GLU A 142 13.14 0.30 -16.75
CA GLU A 142 13.02 -1.15 -16.70
C GLU A 142 13.17 -1.64 -15.27
N ILE A 143 12.54 -2.74 -14.96
CA ILE A 143 12.57 -3.39 -13.64
C ILE A 143 14.01 -3.65 -13.14
N PHE A 144 14.95 -3.91 -14.05
CA PHE A 144 16.35 -4.15 -13.72
C PHE A 144 17.07 -2.96 -13.09
N GLN A 145 16.54 -1.74 -13.26
CA GLN A 145 17.05 -0.52 -12.65
C GLN A 145 16.53 -0.31 -11.22
N GLU A 146 15.44 -1.00 -10.85
CA GLU A 146 14.74 -0.80 -9.58
C GLU A 146 15.34 -1.61 -8.43
N GLY A 147 16.11 -2.68 -8.70
CA GLY A 147 16.77 -3.45 -7.67
C GLY A 147 16.89 -4.94 -7.94
N LEU A 148 17.20 -5.68 -6.88
CA LEU A 148 17.32 -7.13 -6.91
C LEU A 148 15.93 -7.77 -7.04
N ARG A 149 15.74 -8.50 -8.12
CA ARG A 149 14.53 -9.27 -8.39
C ARG A 149 14.69 -10.69 -7.86
N ILE A 150 13.87 -11.05 -6.88
CA ILE A 150 13.88 -12.33 -6.17
C ILE A 150 12.66 -13.15 -6.60
N PRO A 151 12.84 -14.18 -7.45
CA PRO A 151 11.75 -15.12 -7.73
C PRO A 151 11.44 -15.96 -6.49
N PRO A 152 10.35 -16.75 -6.45
CA PRO A 152 10.10 -17.64 -5.33
C PRO A 152 11.29 -18.55 -5.03
N MET A 153 11.91 -18.39 -3.85
CA MET A 153 13.08 -19.13 -3.38
C MET A 153 12.91 -19.52 -1.91
N ARG A 154 13.67 -20.52 -1.41
CA ARG A 154 13.69 -20.86 0.02
C ARG A 154 14.81 -20.14 0.73
N ILE A 155 14.47 -19.11 1.53
CA ILE A 155 15.45 -18.42 2.39
C ILE A 155 15.74 -19.19 3.68
N VAL A 156 14.80 -20.05 4.13
CA VAL A 156 15.00 -21.00 5.24
C VAL A 156 14.69 -22.39 4.70
N ARG A 157 15.56 -23.36 5.03
CA ARG A 157 15.42 -24.78 4.69
C ARG A 157 15.49 -25.62 5.96
N GLY A 158 14.39 -26.32 6.26
CA GLY A 158 14.33 -27.19 7.44
C GLY A 158 14.72 -26.48 8.75
N GLY A 159 14.31 -25.21 8.93
CA GLY A 159 14.62 -24.40 10.12
C GLY A 159 15.97 -23.67 10.08
N SER A 160 16.79 -23.86 9.04
CA SER A 160 18.10 -23.20 8.91
C SER A 160 18.11 -22.18 7.79
N ILE A 161 18.62 -20.97 8.06
CA ILE A 161 18.77 -19.91 7.02
C ILE A 161 19.76 -20.35 5.96
N ASP A 162 19.36 -20.25 4.69
CA ASP A 162 20.25 -20.44 3.54
C ASP A 162 21.20 -19.25 3.44
N ARG A 163 22.45 -19.48 3.87
CA ARG A 163 23.49 -18.45 3.94
C ARG A 163 23.93 -17.95 2.57
N GLU A 164 23.81 -18.75 1.52
CA GLU A 164 24.19 -18.35 0.16
C GLU A 164 23.17 -17.36 -0.40
N ILE A 165 21.88 -17.65 -0.26
CA ILE A 165 20.79 -16.74 -0.68
C ILE A 165 20.82 -15.45 0.13
N LEU A 166 20.95 -15.54 1.46
CA LEU A 166 21.08 -14.35 2.31
C LEU A 166 22.26 -13.49 1.89
N SER A 167 23.44 -14.11 1.69
CA SER A 167 24.65 -13.41 1.22
C SER A 167 24.44 -12.73 -0.13
N LEU A 168 23.78 -13.39 -1.09
CA LEU A 168 23.45 -12.80 -2.38
C LEU A 168 22.60 -11.54 -2.21
N ILE A 169 21.56 -11.57 -1.37
CA ILE A 169 20.71 -10.42 -1.11
C ILE A 169 21.52 -9.28 -0.48
N LEU A 170 22.29 -9.57 0.57
CA LEU A 170 23.03 -8.56 1.33
C LEU A 170 24.15 -7.88 0.52
N HIS A 171 24.73 -8.56 -0.47
CA HIS A 171 25.74 -7.96 -1.36
C HIS A 171 25.14 -7.06 -2.46
N ASN A 172 23.82 -7.07 -2.63
CA ASN A 172 23.14 -6.26 -3.64
C ASN A 172 22.42 -5.04 -3.06
N VAL A 173 22.53 -4.77 -1.75
CA VAL A 173 21.87 -3.65 -1.06
C VAL A 173 22.88 -2.70 -0.43
N ARG A 174 22.47 -1.42 -0.25
CA ARG A 174 23.36 -0.38 0.32
C ARG A 174 23.50 -0.45 1.83
N THR A 175 22.49 -0.99 2.54
CA THR A 175 22.44 -1.07 4.01
C THR A 175 22.24 -2.52 4.46
N PRO A 176 23.25 -3.41 4.28
CA PRO A 176 23.09 -4.86 4.49
C PRO A 176 22.72 -5.25 5.92
N MET A 177 23.25 -4.55 6.94
CA MET A 177 22.93 -4.85 8.34
C MET A 177 21.45 -4.62 8.67
N GLU A 178 20.86 -3.55 8.14
CA GLU A 178 19.44 -3.30 8.33
C GLU A 178 18.60 -4.38 7.62
N ARG A 179 18.98 -4.75 6.38
CA ARG A 179 18.27 -5.78 5.60
C ARG A 179 18.32 -7.15 6.26
N GLU A 180 19.47 -7.53 6.80
CA GLU A 180 19.61 -8.79 7.54
C GLU A 180 18.71 -8.81 8.77
N GLY A 181 18.69 -7.72 9.54
CA GLY A 181 17.83 -7.59 10.71
C GLY A 181 16.35 -7.60 10.38
N ASP A 182 15.94 -6.89 9.33
CA ASP A 182 14.55 -6.84 8.88
C ASP A 182 14.07 -8.19 8.34
N LEU A 183 14.89 -8.91 7.57
CA LEU A 183 14.58 -10.27 7.11
C LEU A 183 14.45 -11.24 8.29
N ALA A 184 15.34 -11.16 9.28
CA ALA A 184 15.25 -11.96 10.51
C ALA A 184 13.96 -11.65 11.28
N ALA A 185 13.56 -10.38 11.37
CA ALA A 185 12.32 -9.96 11.99
C ALA A 185 11.07 -10.51 11.27
N GLN A 186 11.07 -10.52 9.92
CA GLN A 186 9.99 -11.13 9.14
C GLN A 186 9.90 -12.65 9.35
N ILE A 187 11.04 -13.36 9.38
CA ILE A 187 11.07 -14.80 9.71
C ILE A 187 10.48 -15.03 11.10
N GLY A 188 10.90 -14.24 12.11
CA GLY A 188 10.36 -14.30 13.46
C GLY A 188 8.85 -14.06 13.54
N ALA A 189 8.34 -13.10 12.77
CA ALA A 189 6.90 -12.83 12.67
C ALA A 189 6.13 -14.04 12.10
N CYS A 190 6.64 -14.67 11.05
CA CYS A 190 6.03 -15.88 10.49
C CYS A 190 6.02 -17.03 11.52
N GLN A 191 7.11 -17.21 12.28
CA GLN A 191 7.18 -18.22 13.35
C GLN A 191 6.19 -17.94 14.50
N VAL A 192 5.91 -16.67 14.82
CA VAL A 192 4.84 -16.30 15.75
C VAL A 192 3.49 -16.78 15.22
N GLY A 193 3.19 -16.50 13.96
CA GLY A 193 1.94 -16.93 13.31
C GLY A 193 1.79 -18.45 13.29
N GLU A 194 2.84 -19.19 12.91
CA GLU A 194 2.85 -20.66 12.93
C GLU A 194 2.52 -21.20 14.32
N ARG A 195 3.21 -20.72 15.35
CA ARG A 195 2.97 -21.15 16.75
C ARG A 195 1.52 -20.91 17.19
N ARG A 196 0.99 -19.72 16.89
CA ARG A 196 -0.38 -19.34 17.24
C ARG A 196 -1.42 -20.19 16.49
N LEU A 197 -1.19 -20.48 15.20
CA LEU A 197 -2.06 -21.38 14.43
C LEU A 197 -2.04 -22.82 14.99
N HIS A 198 -0.90 -23.32 15.42
CA HIS A 198 -0.81 -24.61 16.13
C HIS A 198 -1.64 -24.62 17.42
N GLU A 199 -1.67 -23.52 18.18
CA GLU A 199 -2.51 -23.40 19.38
C GLU A 199 -4.00 -23.45 19.04
N ILE A 200 -4.43 -22.76 17.98
CA ILE A 200 -5.81 -22.78 17.48
C ILE A 200 -6.21 -24.18 17.03
N VAL A 201 -5.39 -24.83 16.19
CA VAL A 201 -5.70 -26.20 15.72
C VAL A 201 -5.73 -27.19 16.87
N ARG A 202 -4.84 -27.06 17.86
CA ARG A 202 -4.85 -27.91 19.07
C ARG A 202 -6.11 -27.70 19.90
N LYS A 203 -6.60 -26.45 19.99
CA LYS A 203 -7.79 -26.11 20.77
C LYS A 203 -9.09 -26.59 20.13
N TYR A 204 -9.26 -26.39 18.82
CA TYR A 204 -10.52 -26.63 18.13
C TYR A 204 -10.53 -27.92 17.30
N GLY A 205 -9.37 -28.50 17.00
CA GLY A 205 -9.22 -29.57 16.02
C GLY A 205 -9.15 -29.06 14.58
N LEU A 206 -8.36 -29.73 13.74
CA LEU A 206 -8.14 -29.31 12.33
C LEU A 206 -9.44 -29.26 11.52
N SER A 207 -10.31 -30.28 11.65
CA SER A 207 -11.58 -30.31 10.92
C SER A 207 -12.47 -29.13 11.25
N THR A 208 -12.55 -28.71 12.53
CA THR A 208 -13.32 -27.55 12.95
C THR A 208 -12.74 -26.25 12.38
N VAL A 209 -11.40 -26.12 12.40
CA VAL A 209 -10.72 -24.95 11.80
C VAL A 209 -11.02 -24.84 10.31
N GLN A 210 -10.97 -25.95 9.58
CA GLN A 210 -11.30 -25.97 8.14
C GLN A 210 -12.77 -25.62 7.89
N THR A 211 -13.71 -26.15 8.67
CA THR A 211 -15.14 -25.81 8.56
C THR A 211 -15.37 -24.32 8.83
N LEU A 212 -14.85 -23.78 9.94
CA LEU A 212 -14.99 -22.36 10.26
C LEU A 212 -14.31 -21.44 9.22
N THR A 213 -13.25 -21.91 8.57
CA THR A 213 -12.61 -21.17 7.47
C THR A 213 -13.55 -21.04 6.28
N GLU A 214 -14.15 -22.13 5.82
CA GLU A 214 -15.14 -22.09 4.71
C GLU A 214 -16.34 -21.22 5.08
N GLU A 215 -16.91 -21.41 6.29
CA GLU A 215 -18.02 -20.61 6.78
C GLU A 215 -17.70 -19.11 6.83
N LEU A 216 -16.46 -18.73 7.20
CA LEU A 216 -16.03 -17.33 7.23
C LEU A 216 -15.90 -16.75 5.82
N LEU A 217 -15.41 -17.52 4.87
CA LEU A 217 -15.33 -17.11 3.46
C LEU A 217 -16.72 -16.94 2.85
N ASP A 218 -17.63 -17.91 3.10
CA ASP A 218 -19.02 -17.85 2.64
C ASP A 218 -19.78 -16.66 3.27
N TYR A 219 -19.55 -16.40 4.56
CA TYR A 219 -20.10 -15.24 5.24
C TYR A 219 -19.65 -13.92 4.60
N SER A 220 -18.36 -13.82 4.24
CA SER A 220 -17.80 -12.64 3.59
C SER A 220 -18.36 -12.46 2.17
N ASP A 221 -18.52 -13.54 1.38
CA ASP A 221 -19.19 -13.49 0.08
C ASP A 221 -20.64 -12.98 0.22
N CYS A 222 -21.38 -13.54 1.19
CA CYS A 222 -22.76 -13.11 1.47
C CYS A 222 -22.85 -11.62 1.85
N LEU A 223 -21.92 -11.11 2.67
CA LEU A 223 -21.83 -9.69 3.02
C LEU A 223 -21.65 -8.82 1.79
N MET A 224 -20.66 -9.16 0.93
CA MET A 224 -20.38 -8.38 -0.27
C MET A 224 -21.55 -8.42 -1.24
N ARG A 225 -22.15 -9.60 -1.50
CA ARG A 225 -23.34 -9.71 -2.36
C ARG A 225 -24.50 -8.89 -1.82
N THR A 226 -24.73 -8.93 -0.52
CA THR A 226 -25.80 -8.14 0.13
C THR A 226 -25.60 -6.64 -0.09
N GLU A 227 -24.37 -6.15 -0.06
CA GLU A 227 -24.07 -4.75 -0.33
C GLU A 227 -24.25 -4.40 -1.82
N LEU A 228 -23.75 -5.25 -2.71
CA LEU A 228 -23.89 -5.07 -4.16
C LEU A 228 -25.36 -5.10 -4.62
N CYS A 229 -26.22 -5.90 -3.98
CA CYS A 229 -27.66 -5.92 -4.25
C CYS A 229 -28.36 -4.58 -3.96
N LYS A 230 -27.78 -3.70 -3.16
CA LYS A 230 -28.35 -2.36 -2.85
C LYS A 230 -28.05 -1.33 -3.94
N LEU A 231 -27.08 -1.60 -4.80
CA LEU A 231 -26.64 -0.69 -5.83
C LEU A 231 -27.53 -0.81 -7.09
N PRO A 232 -27.73 0.27 -7.84
CA PRO A 232 -28.55 0.22 -9.05
C PRO A 232 -27.86 -0.61 -10.15
N ALA A 233 -28.67 -1.36 -10.92
CA ALA A 233 -28.17 -2.01 -12.13
C ALA A 233 -27.69 -0.97 -13.14
N GLY A 234 -26.60 -1.25 -13.83
CA GLY A 234 -26.10 -0.35 -14.88
C GLY A 234 -24.59 -0.36 -14.99
N ILE A 235 -24.12 0.44 -15.96
CA ILE A 235 -22.70 0.62 -16.23
C ILE A 235 -22.34 2.08 -15.87
N PHE A 236 -21.34 2.22 -14.99
CA PHE A 236 -20.85 3.51 -14.50
C PHE A 236 -19.38 3.66 -14.87
N THR A 237 -19.05 4.70 -15.61
CA THR A 237 -17.70 4.89 -16.15
C THR A 237 -17.03 6.13 -15.59
N ALA A 238 -15.73 6.06 -15.45
CA ALA A 238 -14.90 7.21 -15.10
C ALA A 238 -13.53 7.12 -15.77
N GLU A 239 -12.86 8.29 -15.87
CA GLU A 239 -11.47 8.39 -16.28
C GLU A 239 -10.75 9.42 -15.40
N ASP A 240 -9.46 9.21 -15.22
CA ASP A 240 -8.54 10.14 -14.55
C ASP A 240 -7.14 9.97 -15.17
N PHE A 241 -6.20 10.87 -14.83
CA PHE A 241 -4.90 10.93 -15.46
C PHE A 241 -3.80 11.00 -14.42
N LEU A 242 -2.73 10.19 -14.58
CA LEU A 242 -1.45 10.50 -13.96
C LEU A 242 -0.81 11.69 -14.68
N ASP A 243 -0.02 12.48 -13.95
CA ASP A 243 0.58 13.71 -14.46
C ASP A 243 1.53 13.45 -15.65
N ASP A 244 2.36 12.42 -15.52
CA ASP A 244 3.41 11.98 -16.46
C ASP A 244 4.03 10.66 -15.99
N ASP A 245 5.00 10.12 -16.74
CA ASP A 245 5.76 8.92 -16.37
C ASP A 245 7.19 9.21 -15.86
N GLY A 246 7.58 10.48 -15.78
CA GLY A 246 8.94 10.91 -15.45
C GLY A 246 9.94 10.82 -16.62
N VAL A 247 9.50 10.40 -17.82
CA VAL A 247 10.29 10.32 -19.07
C VAL A 247 9.68 11.23 -20.15
N SER A 248 8.35 11.20 -20.28
CA SER A 248 7.53 12.10 -21.10
C SER A 248 6.65 12.93 -20.18
N ASP A 249 6.34 14.16 -20.60
CA ASP A 249 5.39 15.05 -19.91
C ASP A 249 3.93 14.77 -20.25
N ASP A 250 3.66 13.73 -21.06
CA ASP A 250 2.31 13.39 -21.51
C ASP A 250 1.46 12.79 -20.38
N PRO A 251 0.22 13.24 -20.21
CA PRO A 251 -0.71 12.65 -19.25
C PRO A 251 -1.03 11.19 -19.60
N ILE A 252 -1.12 10.34 -18.57
CA ILE A 252 -1.41 8.92 -18.75
C ILE A 252 -2.82 8.64 -18.27
N ARG A 253 -3.68 8.26 -19.21
CA ARG A 253 -5.10 8.00 -18.96
C ARG A 253 -5.29 6.65 -18.28
N ILE A 254 -6.09 6.63 -17.20
CA ILE A 254 -6.67 5.44 -16.61
C ILE A 254 -8.19 5.53 -16.72
N ALA A 255 -8.83 4.49 -17.25
CA ALA A 255 -10.27 4.43 -17.44
C ALA A 255 -10.83 3.19 -16.73
N VAL A 256 -12.06 3.28 -16.24
CA VAL A 256 -12.77 2.17 -15.61
C VAL A 256 -14.24 2.18 -15.98
N SER A 257 -14.81 0.99 -16.11
CA SER A 257 -16.24 0.70 -16.21
C SER A 257 -16.65 -0.24 -15.08
N LEU A 258 -17.63 0.16 -14.27
CA LEU A 258 -18.26 -0.66 -13.24
C LEU A 258 -19.62 -1.13 -13.73
N GLU A 259 -19.81 -2.43 -13.90
CA GLU A 259 -21.09 -3.04 -14.25
C GLU A 259 -21.66 -3.79 -13.05
N PHE A 260 -22.80 -3.31 -12.54
CA PHE A 260 -23.49 -3.92 -11.39
C PHE A 260 -24.65 -4.80 -11.86
N ASP A 261 -24.67 -6.03 -11.35
CA ASP A 261 -25.82 -6.95 -11.41
C ASP A 261 -26.38 -7.14 -9.99
N PRO A 262 -27.37 -6.33 -9.57
CA PRO A 262 -27.96 -6.44 -8.24
C PRO A 262 -28.81 -7.71 -8.06
N VAL A 263 -29.20 -8.41 -9.14
CA VAL A 263 -29.93 -9.67 -9.05
C VAL A 263 -28.99 -10.81 -8.64
N ALA A 264 -27.81 -10.85 -9.25
CA ALA A 264 -26.76 -11.80 -8.89
C ALA A 264 -25.94 -11.35 -7.67
N GLY A 265 -26.05 -10.09 -7.25
CA GLY A 265 -25.20 -9.48 -6.23
C GLY A 265 -23.74 -9.51 -6.65
N SER A 266 -23.44 -9.11 -7.90
CA SER A 266 -22.08 -9.17 -8.46
C SER A 266 -21.70 -7.88 -9.17
N ILE A 267 -20.38 -7.71 -9.36
CA ILE A 267 -19.80 -6.56 -10.07
C ILE A 267 -18.70 -7.02 -11.03
N SER A 268 -18.69 -6.45 -12.24
CA SER A 268 -17.55 -6.47 -13.15
C SER A 268 -16.88 -5.11 -13.19
N ILE A 269 -15.56 -5.10 -12.99
CA ILE A 269 -14.70 -3.91 -13.00
C ILE A 269 -13.76 -4.06 -14.19
N ASP A 270 -13.96 -3.26 -15.25
CA ASP A 270 -13.18 -3.33 -16.48
C ASP A 270 -12.38 -2.05 -16.70
N PHE A 271 -11.06 -2.21 -16.82
CA PHE A 271 -10.10 -1.14 -17.11
C PHE A 271 -9.78 -0.99 -18.60
N ALA A 272 -10.60 -1.55 -19.49
CA ALA A 272 -10.47 -1.32 -20.92
C ALA A 272 -10.49 0.19 -21.26
N GLY A 273 -9.61 0.62 -22.17
CA GLY A 273 -9.43 2.04 -22.52
C GLY A 273 -8.41 2.79 -21.66
N SER A 274 -7.79 2.14 -20.68
CA SER A 274 -6.59 2.67 -20.04
C SER A 274 -5.40 2.68 -21.01
N SER A 275 -4.46 3.63 -20.81
CA SER A 275 -3.26 3.75 -21.64
C SER A 275 -2.44 2.46 -21.66
N PRO A 276 -1.69 2.18 -22.74
CA PRO A 276 -0.65 1.16 -22.72
C PRO A 276 0.36 1.42 -21.58
N GLN A 277 1.13 0.39 -21.21
CA GLN A 277 2.27 0.58 -20.32
C GLN A 277 3.24 1.61 -20.89
N VAL A 278 3.86 2.39 -20.01
CA VAL A 278 4.74 3.53 -20.34
C VAL A 278 6.20 3.21 -20.06
N SER A 279 7.09 4.08 -20.56
CA SER A 279 8.54 3.92 -20.39
C SER A 279 9.03 4.23 -18.98
N GLY A 280 8.28 5.00 -18.18
CA GLY A 280 8.64 5.35 -16.81
C GLY A 280 8.14 4.33 -15.78
N SER A 281 8.41 4.58 -14.50
CA SER A 281 8.21 3.63 -13.41
C SER A 281 6.78 3.56 -12.83
N VAL A 282 5.81 4.25 -13.44
CA VAL A 282 4.43 4.33 -12.90
C VAL A 282 3.51 3.19 -13.36
N ASN A 283 4.03 2.18 -14.02
CA ASN A 283 3.25 1.01 -14.43
C ASN A 283 2.84 0.17 -13.22
N ALA A 284 1.58 -0.22 -13.13
CA ALA A 284 1.09 -1.12 -12.09
C ALA A 284 0.97 -2.55 -12.65
N VAL A 285 1.35 -3.55 -11.85
CA VAL A 285 1.05 -4.96 -12.13
C VAL A 285 -0.39 -5.28 -11.73
N TYR A 286 -0.96 -6.35 -12.29
CA TYR A 286 -2.34 -6.77 -12.00
C TYR A 286 -2.65 -6.89 -10.50
N ALA A 287 -1.70 -7.37 -9.70
CA ALA A 287 -1.86 -7.52 -8.26
C ALA A 287 -2.19 -6.19 -7.54
N ILE A 288 -1.63 -5.08 -8.02
CA ILE A 288 -1.89 -3.73 -7.50
C ILE A 288 -3.29 -3.26 -7.88
N THR A 289 -3.69 -3.43 -9.13
CA THR A 289 -5.03 -3.09 -9.61
C THR A 289 -6.11 -3.88 -8.87
N TYR A 290 -5.88 -5.17 -8.66
CA TYR A 290 -6.77 -6.03 -7.87
C TYR A 290 -6.85 -5.58 -6.40
N SER A 291 -5.72 -5.20 -5.78
CA SER A 291 -5.71 -4.66 -4.41
C SER A 291 -6.52 -3.37 -4.28
N ALA A 292 -6.43 -2.47 -5.26
CA ALA A 292 -7.21 -1.23 -5.27
C ALA A 292 -8.72 -1.50 -5.39
N CYS A 293 -9.11 -2.47 -6.23
CA CYS A 293 -10.50 -2.91 -6.33
C CYS A 293 -10.99 -3.51 -5.00
N PHE A 294 -10.20 -4.39 -4.39
CA PHE A 294 -10.52 -5.00 -3.11
C PHE A 294 -10.70 -3.92 -2.02
N TYR A 295 -9.77 -2.97 -1.94
CA TYR A 295 -9.85 -1.87 -0.98
C TYR A 295 -11.14 -1.05 -1.12
N VAL A 296 -11.47 -0.61 -2.34
CA VAL A 296 -12.67 0.21 -2.57
C VAL A 296 -13.95 -0.54 -2.21
N LEU A 297 -14.05 -1.80 -2.61
CA LEU A 297 -15.22 -2.63 -2.28
C LEU A 297 -15.31 -2.90 -0.77
N ARG A 298 -14.17 -3.13 -0.10
CA ARG A 298 -14.12 -3.27 1.35
C ARG A 298 -14.62 -2.01 2.07
N CYS A 299 -14.37 -0.81 1.51
CA CYS A 299 -14.86 0.46 2.06
C CYS A 299 -16.39 0.64 1.97
N LEU A 300 -17.10 -0.16 1.17
CA LEU A 300 -18.57 -0.16 1.14
C LEU A 300 -19.18 -0.88 2.34
N LEU A 301 -18.42 -1.74 3.00
CA LEU A 301 -18.85 -2.53 4.14
C LEU A 301 -18.55 -1.80 5.45
N GLY A 302 -19.23 -2.20 6.53
CA GLY A 302 -18.93 -1.69 7.87
C GLY A 302 -17.55 -2.13 8.38
N ASP A 303 -17.09 -1.49 9.45
CA ASP A 303 -15.75 -1.71 10.03
C ASP A 303 -15.54 -3.17 10.48
N ASP A 304 -16.60 -3.87 10.90
CA ASP A 304 -16.54 -5.25 11.39
C ASP A 304 -16.45 -6.31 10.28
N ALA A 305 -16.55 -5.93 8.99
CA ALA A 305 -16.49 -6.89 7.89
C ALA A 305 -15.07 -7.50 7.79
N PRO A 306 -14.94 -8.83 7.77
CA PRO A 306 -13.63 -9.47 7.72
C PRO A 306 -12.93 -9.24 6.37
N ALA A 307 -11.62 -8.97 6.40
CA ALA A 307 -10.81 -8.84 5.18
C ALA A 307 -10.36 -10.24 4.70
N THR A 308 -11.28 -10.98 4.10
CA THR A 308 -11.04 -12.34 3.59
C THR A 308 -11.20 -12.44 2.08
N ALA A 309 -10.73 -13.54 1.50
CA ALA A 309 -10.90 -13.82 0.07
C ALA A 309 -12.37 -13.86 -0.37
N GLY A 310 -13.29 -14.21 0.53
CA GLY A 310 -14.73 -14.29 0.25
C GLY A 310 -15.33 -12.97 -0.24
N LEU A 311 -14.81 -11.82 0.21
CA LEU A 311 -15.27 -10.51 -0.26
C LEU A 311 -15.12 -10.32 -1.78
N MET A 312 -14.17 -11.02 -2.39
CA MET A 312 -13.90 -10.90 -3.83
C MET A 312 -14.55 -11.99 -4.70
N TYR A 313 -15.31 -12.93 -4.12
CA TYR A 313 -15.99 -13.98 -4.90
C TYR A 313 -17.03 -13.44 -5.89
N PRO A 314 -17.83 -12.40 -5.57
CA PRO A 314 -18.78 -11.83 -6.53
C PRO A 314 -18.16 -10.79 -7.47
N VAL A 315 -16.83 -10.64 -7.50
CA VAL A 315 -16.12 -9.56 -8.19
C VAL A 315 -15.28 -10.10 -9.33
N THR A 316 -15.50 -9.57 -10.53
CA THR A 316 -14.64 -9.82 -11.70
C THR A 316 -13.82 -8.57 -11.98
N VAL A 317 -12.49 -8.69 -12.04
CA VAL A 317 -11.58 -7.59 -12.39
C VAL A 317 -10.91 -7.89 -13.72
N LEU A 318 -11.13 -7.03 -14.70
CA LEU A 318 -10.58 -7.12 -16.05
C LEU A 318 -9.59 -5.97 -16.27
N ALA A 319 -8.31 -6.29 -16.45
CA ALA A 319 -7.27 -5.32 -16.76
C ALA A 319 -6.46 -5.82 -17.96
N PRO A 320 -6.48 -5.10 -19.11
CA PRO A 320 -5.79 -5.52 -20.32
C PRO A 320 -4.29 -5.68 -20.09
N GLN A 321 -3.72 -6.78 -20.54
CA GLN A 321 -2.27 -7.02 -20.46
C GLN A 321 -1.50 -5.99 -21.29
N GLY A 322 -0.36 -5.53 -20.77
CA GLY A 322 0.47 -4.51 -21.40
C GLY A 322 -0.11 -3.10 -21.26
N SER A 323 -1.09 -2.89 -20.39
CA SER A 323 -1.59 -1.57 -20.01
C SER A 323 -0.90 -1.03 -18.74
N ILE A 324 -1.10 0.26 -18.46
CA ILE A 324 -0.62 0.94 -17.25
C ILE A 324 -1.12 0.28 -15.95
N VAL A 325 -2.21 -0.46 -15.99
CA VAL A 325 -2.85 -1.15 -14.85
C VAL A 325 -2.58 -2.66 -14.83
N ASN A 326 -1.87 -3.20 -15.82
CA ASN A 326 -1.47 -4.61 -15.90
C ASN A 326 -0.22 -4.76 -16.79
N ALA A 327 0.86 -4.18 -16.33
CA ALA A 327 2.11 -4.10 -17.08
C ALA A 327 2.80 -5.48 -17.20
N GLN A 328 3.55 -5.61 -18.26
CA GLN A 328 4.36 -6.78 -18.61
C GLN A 328 5.84 -6.46 -18.46
N SER A 329 6.62 -7.48 -18.05
CA SER A 329 8.07 -7.40 -18.01
C SER A 329 8.62 -6.98 -19.39
N PRO A 330 9.67 -6.13 -19.42
CA PRO A 330 10.51 -5.63 -18.34
C PRO A 330 10.12 -4.22 -17.81
N ALA A 331 8.88 -3.80 -17.92
CA ALA A 331 8.46 -2.46 -17.50
C ALA A 331 8.89 -2.13 -16.06
N ALA A 332 9.25 -0.88 -15.80
CA ALA A 332 9.49 -0.39 -14.45
C ALA A 332 8.16 -0.17 -13.71
N VAL A 333 8.07 -0.55 -12.43
CA VAL A 333 6.80 -0.62 -11.68
C VAL A 333 6.85 0.01 -10.27
N ALA A 334 7.99 0.57 -9.85
CA ALA A 334 8.15 1.13 -8.51
C ALA A 334 7.07 2.19 -8.19
N GLY A 335 6.85 3.13 -9.10
CA GLY A 335 5.82 4.16 -8.98
C GLY A 335 4.40 3.65 -9.16
N GLY A 336 4.20 2.52 -9.84
CA GLY A 336 2.89 1.90 -10.00
C GLY A 336 2.27 1.44 -8.69
N ASN A 337 3.09 0.90 -7.80
CA ASN A 337 2.67 0.47 -6.47
C ASN A 337 2.16 1.63 -5.60
N VAL A 338 2.66 2.84 -5.82
CA VAL A 338 2.41 4.00 -4.96
C VAL A 338 1.52 5.06 -5.62
N GLU A 339 1.78 5.46 -6.87
CA GLU A 339 1.05 6.54 -7.53
C GLU A 339 -0.15 6.03 -8.33
N THR A 340 0.06 5.02 -9.17
CA THR A 340 -1.02 4.44 -9.98
C THR A 340 -2.07 3.75 -9.11
N SER A 341 -1.65 3.08 -8.02
CA SER A 341 -2.59 2.48 -7.07
C SER A 341 -3.53 3.50 -6.44
N GLN A 342 -3.01 4.65 -6.00
CA GLN A 342 -3.80 5.75 -5.45
C GLN A 342 -4.77 6.32 -6.48
N ARG A 343 -4.31 6.46 -7.74
CA ARG A 343 -5.15 6.95 -8.84
C ARG A 343 -6.28 5.99 -9.17
N ILE A 344 -6.02 4.67 -9.16
CA ILE A 344 -7.05 3.64 -9.38
C ILE A 344 -8.14 3.73 -8.30
N VAL A 345 -7.78 3.93 -7.03
CA VAL A 345 -8.76 4.09 -5.94
C VAL A 345 -9.64 5.32 -6.16
N ASP A 346 -9.05 6.49 -6.39
CA ASP A 346 -9.81 7.72 -6.67
C ASP A 346 -10.74 7.53 -7.88
N LEU A 347 -10.26 6.86 -8.93
CA LEU A 347 -11.03 6.60 -10.14
C LEU A 347 -12.22 5.67 -9.88
N LEU A 348 -12.02 4.59 -9.13
CA LEU A 348 -13.10 3.66 -8.73
C LEU A 348 -14.15 4.37 -7.88
N LEU A 349 -13.73 5.20 -6.92
CA LEU A 349 -14.64 6.00 -6.11
C LEU A 349 -15.43 7.01 -6.96
N ARG A 350 -14.78 7.63 -7.97
CA ARG A 350 -15.46 8.55 -8.91
C ARG A 350 -16.53 7.85 -9.74
N ALA A 351 -16.25 6.62 -10.22
CA ALA A 351 -17.24 5.82 -10.93
C ALA A 351 -18.38 5.39 -10.00
N LEU A 352 -18.04 4.92 -8.80
CA LEU A 352 -18.99 4.49 -7.77
C LEU A 352 -19.89 5.64 -7.28
N ALA A 353 -19.40 6.89 -7.26
CA ALA A 353 -20.20 8.06 -6.90
C ALA A 353 -21.43 8.27 -7.79
N GLN A 354 -21.43 7.73 -9.02
CA GLN A 354 -22.61 7.80 -9.90
C GLN A 354 -23.70 6.80 -9.47
N ALA A 355 -23.29 5.64 -8.92
CA ALA A 355 -24.22 4.63 -8.41
C ALA A 355 -24.64 4.88 -6.95
N ALA A 356 -23.72 5.38 -6.12
CA ALA A 356 -23.91 5.58 -4.68
C ALA A 356 -23.36 6.94 -4.21
N PRO A 357 -23.93 8.07 -4.65
CA PRO A 357 -23.37 9.42 -4.42
C PRO A 357 -23.27 9.80 -2.94
N GLN A 358 -24.07 9.20 -2.07
CA GLN A 358 -24.08 9.48 -0.63
C GLN A 358 -23.15 8.55 0.18
N SER A 359 -22.45 7.61 -0.47
CA SER A 359 -21.65 6.60 0.21
C SER A 359 -20.14 6.77 -0.02
N VAL A 360 -19.72 7.68 -0.91
CA VAL A 360 -18.32 7.83 -1.31
C VAL A 360 -17.79 9.25 -1.06
N PRO A 361 -16.50 9.38 -0.69
CA PRO A 361 -15.84 10.67 -0.54
C PRO A 361 -15.43 11.27 -1.89
N ALA A 362 -15.13 12.57 -1.90
CA ALA A 362 -14.33 13.22 -2.93
C ALA A 362 -12.89 12.65 -2.94
N ALA A 363 -12.11 12.98 -3.98
CA ALA A 363 -10.73 12.48 -4.06
C ALA A 363 -9.90 12.90 -2.85
N SER A 364 -9.13 11.97 -2.32
CA SER A 364 -8.09 12.29 -1.37
C SER A 364 -6.86 12.84 -2.11
N TYR A 365 -5.78 13.14 -1.40
CA TYR A 365 -4.57 13.72 -2.00
C TYR A 365 -3.95 12.89 -3.16
N GLY A 366 -4.30 11.63 -3.32
CA GLY A 366 -4.15 10.81 -4.53
C GLY A 366 -2.72 10.59 -5.03
N THR A 367 -1.74 10.67 -4.15
CA THR A 367 -0.31 10.39 -4.36
C THR A 367 0.26 9.90 -3.03
N MET A 368 1.30 9.07 -3.03
CA MET A 368 2.00 8.77 -1.78
C MET A 368 3.10 9.78 -1.46
N SER A 369 3.38 10.71 -2.39
CA SER A 369 4.39 11.76 -2.22
C SER A 369 5.72 11.20 -1.71
N ASN A 370 6.30 10.28 -2.50
CA ASN A 370 7.48 9.52 -2.12
C ASN A 370 8.73 10.39 -2.21
N LEU A 371 9.53 10.34 -1.15
CA LEU A 371 10.84 10.94 -1.05
C LEU A 371 11.86 9.88 -0.67
N THR A 372 12.90 9.72 -1.48
CA THR A 372 14.07 8.91 -1.13
C THR A 372 15.33 9.77 -1.10
N ILE A 373 16.18 9.54 -0.13
CA ILE A 373 17.46 10.23 0.01
C ILE A 373 18.54 9.20 0.35
N GLY A 374 19.63 9.20 -0.42
CA GLY A 374 20.74 8.30 -0.16
C GLY A 374 22.09 8.97 -0.37
N GLY A 375 23.06 8.54 0.44
CA GLY A 375 24.40 9.11 0.42
C GLY A 375 25.33 8.41 1.39
N VAL A 376 26.38 9.11 1.82
CA VAL A 376 27.30 8.65 2.86
C VAL A 376 27.15 9.56 4.08
N ASP A 377 26.88 8.97 5.23
CA ASP A 377 26.77 9.70 6.49
C ASP A 377 28.16 10.11 6.98
N PRO A 378 28.47 11.42 7.06
CA PRO A 378 29.79 11.88 7.48
C PRO A 378 30.13 11.56 8.93
N ARG A 379 29.13 11.18 9.76
CA ARG A 379 29.33 10.80 11.16
C ARG A 379 29.93 9.41 11.31
N SER A 380 29.52 8.48 10.43
CA SER A 380 29.90 7.07 10.48
C SER A 380 30.76 6.62 9.30
N ASN A 381 30.83 7.42 8.24
CA ASN A 381 31.40 7.08 6.93
C ASN A 381 30.76 5.81 6.31
N GLN A 382 29.48 5.58 6.62
CA GLN A 382 28.70 4.46 6.07
C GLN A 382 27.63 4.97 5.11
N PRO A 383 27.26 4.18 4.09
CA PRO A 383 26.12 4.52 3.26
C PRO A 383 24.83 4.54 4.08
N PHE A 384 23.93 5.43 3.74
CA PHE A 384 22.56 5.47 4.26
C PHE A 384 21.55 5.51 3.13
N THR A 385 20.37 5.02 3.41
CA THR A 385 19.22 5.09 2.51
C THR A 385 17.99 5.39 3.33
N TYR A 386 17.35 6.48 3.02
CA TYR A 386 16.09 6.90 3.60
C TYR A 386 15.00 6.85 2.56
N TYR A 387 13.81 6.32 2.92
CA TYR A 387 12.58 6.31 2.13
C TYR A 387 11.40 6.72 3.00
N GLU A 388 10.56 7.61 2.49
CA GLU A 388 9.33 7.99 3.18
C GLU A 388 8.24 8.43 2.21
N THR A 389 6.99 8.06 2.56
CA THR A 389 5.79 8.64 1.98
C THR A 389 5.29 9.76 2.88
N THR A 390 4.74 10.83 2.30
CA THR A 390 4.21 11.95 3.08
C THR A 390 2.70 12.02 2.94
N ALA A 391 2.00 12.13 4.06
CA ALA A 391 0.55 12.24 4.12
C ALA A 391 0.03 13.52 3.44
N GLY A 392 -1.25 13.55 3.12
CA GLY A 392 -1.92 14.71 2.50
C GLY A 392 -3.33 14.92 3.01
N GLY A 393 -4.14 15.66 2.29
CA GLY A 393 -5.53 15.93 2.65
C GLY A 393 -6.46 14.79 2.23
N MET A 394 -7.33 14.32 3.14
CA MET A 394 -8.40 13.38 2.82
C MET A 394 -9.56 14.10 2.12
N GLY A 395 -10.21 13.46 1.16
CA GLY A 395 -11.43 13.96 0.53
C GLY A 395 -12.59 14.10 1.53
N ALA A 396 -13.38 15.14 1.38
CA ALA A 396 -14.61 15.30 2.15
C ALA A 396 -15.67 14.28 1.70
N ARG A 397 -16.63 14.00 2.58
CA ARG A 397 -17.74 13.06 2.33
C ARG A 397 -19.06 13.63 2.85
N PRO A 398 -20.20 13.04 2.48
CA PRO A 398 -21.48 13.46 3.05
C PRO A 398 -21.45 13.48 4.57
N GLY A 399 -21.75 14.62 5.17
CA GLY A 399 -21.83 14.81 6.63
C GLY A 399 -20.50 15.07 7.34
N MET A 400 -19.36 15.08 6.64
CA MET A 400 -18.04 15.19 7.29
C MET A 400 -16.98 15.86 6.42
N ASP A 401 -16.24 16.79 7.02
CA ASP A 401 -15.03 17.36 6.43
C ASP A 401 -13.93 16.30 6.26
N GLY A 402 -13.03 16.47 5.30
CA GLY A 402 -11.84 15.65 5.13
C GLY A 402 -10.83 15.89 6.26
N ILE A 403 -10.11 14.85 6.64
CA ILE A 403 -9.06 14.93 7.66
C ILE A 403 -7.78 15.50 7.02
N SER A 404 -7.12 16.42 7.70
CA SER A 404 -5.88 17.03 7.24
C SER A 404 -4.65 16.18 7.62
N GLY A 405 -3.69 16.07 6.72
CA GLY A 405 -2.38 15.45 6.97
C GLY A 405 -2.46 13.98 7.36
N VAL A 406 -3.29 13.19 6.70
CA VAL A 406 -3.52 11.76 6.99
C VAL A 406 -3.18 10.90 5.78
N HIS A 407 -2.61 9.71 6.01
CA HIS A 407 -2.47 8.70 4.97
C HIS A 407 -3.84 8.12 4.62
N CYS A 408 -4.11 7.98 3.31
CA CYS A 408 -5.41 7.53 2.80
C CYS A 408 -5.23 6.41 1.78
N HIS A 409 -6.30 5.64 1.58
CA HIS A 409 -6.44 4.63 0.53
C HIS A 409 -5.39 3.52 0.61
N MET A 410 -4.44 3.49 -0.34
CA MET A 410 -3.49 2.38 -0.47
C MET A 410 -2.33 2.43 0.54
N THR A 411 -2.23 3.50 1.33
CA THR A 411 -1.21 3.66 2.37
C THR A 411 -1.83 3.92 3.73
N ASN A 412 -1.24 3.32 4.76
CA ASN A 412 -1.58 3.49 6.18
C ASN A 412 -0.31 3.62 7.03
N SER A 413 0.80 4.03 6.39
CA SER A 413 2.08 4.23 7.06
C SER A 413 2.05 5.48 7.94
N LEU A 414 3.02 5.58 8.84
CA LEU A 414 3.26 6.77 9.65
C LEU A 414 4.46 7.53 9.09
N ASN A 415 4.59 8.81 9.43
CA ASN A 415 5.82 9.54 9.20
C ASN A 415 6.83 9.26 10.32
N THR A 416 8.11 9.20 9.97
CA THR A 416 9.18 9.03 10.96
C THR A 416 9.20 10.23 11.90
N PRO A 417 9.18 10.03 13.23
CA PRO A 417 9.32 11.13 14.18
C PRO A 417 10.60 11.95 13.90
N ILE A 418 10.51 13.27 14.05
CA ILE A 418 11.60 14.19 13.69
C ILE A 418 12.89 13.81 14.43
N GLU A 419 12.80 13.50 15.72
CA GLU A 419 13.94 13.12 16.56
C GLU A 419 14.61 11.82 16.08
N ALA A 420 13.79 10.82 15.70
CA ALA A 420 14.28 9.57 15.16
C ALA A 420 14.95 9.77 13.79
N LEU A 421 14.36 10.63 12.94
CA LEU A 421 14.89 10.97 11.62
C LEU A 421 16.27 11.65 11.73
N GLU A 422 16.38 12.69 12.54
CA GLU A 422 17.62 13.47 12.71
C GLU A 422 18.72 12.68 13.42
N TYR A 423 18.32 11.73 14.29
CA TYR A 423 19.26 10.80 14.91
C TYR A 423 19.81 9.78 13.91
N ALA A 424 18.92 9.17 13.12
CA ALA A 424 19.29 8.07 12.21
C ALA A 424 20.04 8.57 10.96
N TYR A 425 19.69 9.75 10.44
CA TYR A 425 20.19 10.26 9.16
C TYR A 425 20.85 11.63 9.29
N PRO A 426 21.74 12.01 8.35
CA PRO A 426 22.36 13.33 8.33
C PRO A 426 21.38 14.40 7.77
N PHE A 427 20.24 14.56 8.42
CA PHE A 427 19.18 15.51 8.05
C PHE A 427 18.83 16.45 9.20
N ARG A 428 18.17 17.56 8.86
CA ARG A 428 17.47 18.44 9.79
C ARG A 428 16.11 18.80 9.23
N VAL A 429 15.05 18.60 9.99
CA VAL A 429 13.71 19.04 9.61
C VAL A 429 13.57 20.54 9.92
N ARG A 430 13.43 21.36 8.88
CA ARG A 430 13.28 22.81 8.99
C ARG A 430 11.83 23.21 9.23
N SER A 431 10.90 22.49 8.60
CA SER A 431 9.46 22.73 8.73
C SER A 431 8.70 21.42 8.55
N TYR A 432 7.68 21.21 9.37
CA TYR A 432 6.70 20.14 9.22
C TYR A 432 5.36 20.59 9.80
N GLY A 433 4.36 20.76 8.94
CA GLY A 433 3.07 21.27 9.37
C GLY A 433 2.01 21.22 8.27
N TYR A 434 0.80 21.67 8.58
CA TYR A 434 -0.30 21.71 7.62
C TYR A 434 -0.09 22.78 6.54
N ARG A 435 -0.33 22.43 5.29
CA ARG A 435 -0.47 23.33 4.16
C ARG A 435 -1.87 23.94 4.20
N ARG A 436 -2.05 24.97 5.04
CA ARG A 436 -3.36 25.55 5.30
C ARG A 436 -4.05 26.02 4.01
N LEU A 437 -5.38 25.84 3.95
CA LEU A 437 -6.25 26.21 2.83
C LEU A 437 -5.99 25.41 1.54
N SER A 438 -5.30 24.29 1.60
CA SER A 438 -5.10 23.42 0.44
C SER A 438 -6.28 22.46 0.19
N GLY A 439 -7.12 22.19 1.19
CA GLY A 439 -8.35 21.40 1.02
C GLY A 439 -9.40 22.14 0.18
N GLY A 440 -10.09 21.40 -0.72
CA GLY A 440 -11.13 21.92 -1.60
C GLY A 440 -12.35 22.44 -0.81
N ALA A 441 -12.91 23.57 -1.24
CA ALA A 441 -14.12 24.13 -0.64
C ALA A 441 -15.36 23.31 -1.04
N GLY A 442 -16.39 23.34 -0.18
CA GLY A 442 -17.66 22.66 -0.38
C GLY A 442 -18.58 22.85 0.81
N GLN A 443 -19.74 22.20 0.81
CA GLN A 443 -20.57 22.07 2.01
C GLN A 443 -19.77 21.38 3.12
N PHE A 444 -18.97 20.38 2.75
CA PHE A 444 -17.93 19.77 3.56
C PHE A 444 -16.59 20.02 2.88
N ARG A 445 -15.63 20.55 3.64
CA ARG A 445 -14.31 20.93 3.14
C ARG A 445 -13.37 19.73 3.07
N GLY A 446 -12.58 19.61 2.02
CA GLY A 446 -11.47 18.66 1.95
C GLY A 446 -10.40 18.97 3.00
N GLY A 447 -9.68 17.93 3.44
CA GLY A 447 -8.56 18.06 4.38
C GLY A 447 -7.38 18.80 3.76
N ASP A 448 -6.59 19.49 4.58
CA ASP A 448 -5.36 20.14 4.15
C ASP A 448 -4.22 19.13 3.98
N GLY A 449 -3.35 19.37 2.99
CA GLY A 449 -2.07 18.70 2.83
C GLY A 449 -1.04 19.12 3.88
N LEU A 450 0.21 18.70 3.66
CA LEU A 450 1.35 18.99 4.52
C LEU A 450 2.42 19.80 3.76
N VAL A 451 3.20 20.57 4.51
CA VAL A 451 4.49 21.13 4.09
C VAL A 451 5.57 20.45 4.89
N ARG A 452 6.59 19.94 4.23
CA ARG A 452 7.77 19.36 4.86
C ARG A 452 9.03 19.89 4.21
N GLU A 453 9.96 20.39 5.02
CA GLU A 453 11.28 20.86 4.58
C GLU A 453 12.36 20.09 5.31
N ILE A 454 13.25 19.45 4.55
CA ILE A 454 14.37 18.67 5.06
C ILE A 454 15.67 19.27 4.53
N GLU A 455 16.50 19.80 5.44
CA GLU A 455 17.88 20.23 5.14
C GLU A 455 18.81 19.03 5.13
N LEU A 456 19.65 18.94 4.12
CA LEU A 456 20.70 17.94 3.99
C LEU A 456 21.95 18.38 4.75
N LEU A 457 22.45 17.54 5.65
CA LEU A 457 23.70 17.78 6.37
C LEU A 457 24.91 17.09 5.70
N ALA A 458 24.68 16.42 4.58
CA ALA A 458 25.66 15.80 3.70
C ALA A 458 25.16 15.87 2.24
N ASP A 459 26.07 15.76 1.27
CA ASP A 459 25.70 15.60 -0.13
C ASP A 459 24.94 14.28 -0.31
N ALA A 460 23.86 14.31 -1.08
CA ALA A 460 22.99 13.15 -1.26
C ALA A 460 22.34 13.12 -2.64
N GLN A 461 21.98 11.92 -3.09
CA GLN A 461 21.00 11.71 -4.15
C GLN A 461 19.61 11.83 -3.55
N VAL A 462 18.78 12.70 -4.12
CA VAL A 462 17.38 12.89 -3.73
C VAL A 462 16.50 12.47 -4.89
N THR A 463 15.53 11.62 -4.62
CA THR A 463 14.60 11.13 -5.63
C THR A 463 13.16 11.36 -5.17
N LEU A 464 12.34 11.85 -6.08
CA LEU A 464 10.92 12.07 -5.90
C LEU A 464 10.13 11.18 -6.85
N ILE A 465 9.05 10.57 -6.35
CA ILE A 465 7.98 9.97 -7.14
C ILE A 465 6.68 10.46 -6.52
N CYS A 466 6.12 11.51 -7.12
CA CYS A 466 4.89 12.17 -6.71
C CYS A 466 3.94 12.30 -7.89
N ASP A 467 2.69 12.60 -7.62
CA ASP A 467 1.67 12.86 -8.63
C ASP A 467 0.71 13.97 -8.14
N ARG A 468 -0.36 14.27 -8.85
CA ARG A 468 -1.33 15.33 -8.50
C ARG A 468 -0.75 16.75 -8.56
N GLY A 469 0.30 16.98 -9.32
CA GLY A 469 0.81 18.32 -9.61
C GLY A 469 0.04 19.02 -10.76
N LYS A 470 -0.33 18.25 -11.81
CA LYS A 470 -1.09 18.76 -12.98
C LYS A 470 -2.60 18.53 -12.81
N PHE A 471 -3.02 17.37 -12.31
CA PHE A 471 -4.42 16.99 -12.13
C PHE A 471 -4.77 16.97 -10.63
N PRO A 472 -5.38 18.07 -10.09
CA PRO A 472 -5.68 18.15 -8.66
C PRO A 472 -6.71 17.11 -8.21
N PRO A 473 -6.76 16.78 -6.90
CA PRO A 473 -7.81 15.92 -6.35
C PRO A 473 -9.19 16.53 -6.56
N TYR A 474 -10.07 15.79 -7.24
CA TYR A 474 -11.40 16.28 -7.63
C TYR A 474 -12.34 16.43 -6.43
N GLY A 475 -13.22 17.43 -6.46
CA GLY A 475 -14.39 17.53 -5.58
C GLY A 475 -15.57 16.71 -6.11
N LEU A 476 -16.54 16.39 -5.25
CA LEU A 476 -17.76 15.70 -5.61
C LEU A 476 -19.01 16.52 -5.26
N ALA A 477 -20.12 16.20 -5.92
CA ALA A 477 -21.45 16.80 -5.67
C ALA A 477 -21.44 18.35 -5.69
N GLY A 478 -20.57 18.98 -6.50
CA GLY A 478 -20.42 20.44 -6.59
C GLY A 478 -19.35 21.03 -5.65
N GLY A 479 -18.62 20.21 -4.91
CA GLY A 479 -17.43 20.63 -4.17
C GLY A 479 -16.25 20.96 -5.08
N ALA A 480 -15.37 21.87 -4.64
CA ALA A 480 -14.19 22.28 -5.37
C ALA A 480 -13.05 21.26 -5.25
N PRO A 481 -12.12 21.21 -6.23
CA PRO A 481 -10.92 20.39 -6.11
C PRO A 481 -10.02 20.88 -4.97
N GLY A 482 -9.19 19.97 -4.42
CA GLY A 482 -8.07 20.32 -3.54
C GLY A 482 -6.93 20.98 -4.32
N ALA A 483 -6.00 21.62 -3.62
CA ALA A 483 -4.80 22.18 -4.23
C ALA A 483 -3.86 21.06 -4.70
N SER A 484 -3.21 21.26 -5.83
CA SER A 484 -2.18 20.37 -6.37
C SER A 484 -0.95 20.30 -5.48
N GLY A 485 -0.20 19.18 -5.55
CA GLY A 485 1.09 19.02 -4.90
C GLY A 485 2.22 19.78 -5.62
N SER A 486 3.32 20.02 -4.90
CA SER A 486 4.54 20.61 -5.46
C SER A 486 5.78 20.18 -4.68
N ALA A 487 6.95 20.25 -5.35
CA ALA A 487 8.25 20.03 -4.73
C ALA A 487 9.25 21.09 -5.19
N ALA A 488 10.23 21.40 -4.36
CA ALA A 488 11.28 22.36 -4.68
C ALA A 488 12.60 22.02 -3.95
N LEU A 489 13.70 22.39 -4.61
CA LEU A 489 15.03 22.50 -4.00
C LEU A 489 15.23 23.96 -3.58
N ILE A 490 15.67 24.18 -2.35
CA ILE A 490 16.02 25.50 -1.81
C ILE A 490 17.52 25.48 -1.57
N ASP A 491 18.24 26.36 -2.25
CA ASP A 491 19.69 26.44 -2.11
C ASP A 491 20.12 27.14 -0.80
N VAL A 492 21.41 27.18 -0.54
CA VAL A 492 22.00 27.82 0.67
C VAL A 492 21.77 29.32 0.73
N HIS A 493 21.37 29.96 -0.35
CA HIS A 493 21.05 31.39 -0.45
C HIS A 493 19.55 31.66 -0.35
N GLY A 494 18.73 30.60 -0.22
CA GLY A 494 17.27 30.68 -0.13
C GLY A 494 16.59 30.79 -1.50
N GLN A 495 17.30 30.56 -2.62
CA GLN A 495 16.68 30.51 -3.94
C GLN A 495 15.89 29.21 -4.10
N VAL A 496 14.64 29.34 -4.55
CA VAL A 496 13.70 28.22 -4.71
C VAL A 496 13.69 27.78 -6.16
N GLN A 497 14.09 26.55 -6.42
CA GLN A 497 14.02 25.88 -7.73
C GLN A 497 12.91 24.84 -7.69
N PRO A 498 11.83 24.98 -8.50
CA PRO A 498 10.82 23.94 -8.65
C PRO A 498 11.42 22.63 -9.15
N LEU A 499 10.97 21.52 -8.61
CA LEU A 499 11.36 20.18 -9.05
C LEU A 499 10.19 19.50 -9.79
N PRO A 500 10.49 18.69 -10.83
CA PRO A 500 9.49 17.79 -11.40
C PRO A 500 8.95 16.82 -10.36
N SER A 501 7.70 16.37 -10.53
CA SER A 501 7.06 15.40 -9.63
C SER A 501 7.77 14.05 -9.60
N LYS A 502 8.45 13.68 -10.67
CA LYS A 502 9.24 12.46 -10.82
C LYS A 502 10.65 12.83 -11.29
N CYS A 503 11.60 12.80 -10.37
CA CYS A 503 12.98 13.17 -10.69
C CYS A 503 13.99 12.53 -9.72
N SER A 504 15.25 12.50 -10.14
CA SER A 504 16.39 12.20 -9.27
C SER A 504 17.46 13.25 -9.49
N ILE A 505 17.89 13.89 -8.40
CA ILE A 505 18.87 14.96 -8.42
C ILE A 505 19.99 14.70 -7.41
N HIS A 506 21.14 15.33 -7.62
CA HIS A 506 22.19 15.44 -6.60
C HIS A 506 22.01 16.78 -5.88
N ALA A 507 21.72 16.72 -4.58
CA ALA A 507 21.61 17.88 -3.72
C ALA A 507 22.82 17.95 -2.78
N ARG A 508 23.24 19.18 -2.45
CA ARG A 508 24.46 19.46 -1.67
C ARG A 508 24.12 19.65 -0.21
N LYS A 509 25.10 19.49 0.64
CA LYS A 509 25.02 19.85 2.05
C LYS A 509 24.56 21.31 2.21
N GLY A 510 23.55 21.53 3.07
CA GLY A 510 22.94 22.83 3.36
C GLY A 510 21.75 23.17 2.47
N GLU A 511 21.50 22.44 1.38
CA GLU A 511 20.29 22.60 0.58
C GLU A 511 19.11 21.92 1.26
N CYS A 512 17.89 22.44 1.01
CA CYS A 512 16.66 21.92 1.57
C CYS A 512 15.75 21.37 0.48
N ILE A 513 15.14 20.23 0.74
CA ILE A 513 14.03 19.69 -0.06
C ILE A 513 12.73 20.11 0.61
N ARG A 514 11.90 20.86 -0.11
CA ARG A 514 10.53 21.21 0.30
C ARG A 514 9.57 20.35 -0.48
N LEU A 515 8.65 19.69 0.23
CA LEU A 515 7.54 18.94 -0.33
C LEU A 515 6.24 19.54 0.21
N GLU A 516 5.32 19.89 -0.70
CA GLU A 516 3.97 20.35 -0.40
C GLU A 516 2.97 19.35 -0.95
N THR A 517 2.30 18.60 -0.06
CA THR A 517 1.37 17.57 -0.49
C THR A 517 0.01 18.16 -0.88
N PRO A 518 -0.76 17.48 -1.76
CA PRO A 518 -2.08 17.95 -2.18
C PRO A 518 -3.08 17.99 -1.02
N GLY A 519 -4.05 18.89 -1.11
CA GLY A 519 -5.27 18.84 -0.31
C GLY A 519 -6.28 17.85 -0.87
N GLY A 520 -7.24 17.39 -0.06
CA GLY A 520 -8.38 16.58 -0.50
C GLY A 520 -9.45 17.43 -1.19
N GLY A 521 -10.28 16.82 -2.06
CA GLY A 521 -11.42 17.46 -2.69
C GLY A 521 -12.56 17.77 -1.69
N GLY A 522 -13.30 18.85 -1.92
CA GLY A 522 -14.51 19.20 -1.17
C GLY A 522 -15.73 18.38 -1.63
N TRP A 523 -16.75 18.30 -0.81
CA TRP A 523 -18.00 17.61 -1.13
C TRP A 523 -19.21 18.53 -0.95
N GLY A 524 -20.13 18.50 -1.91
CA GLY A 524 -21.35 19.35 -1.92
C GLY A 524 -21.07 20.77 -2.38
N GLY A 525 -22.07 21.41 -3.04
CA GLY A 525 -22.00 22.82 -3.43
C GLY A 525 -21.79 23.72 -2.20
N ALA A 526 -21.03 24.82 -2.38
CA ALA A 526 -20.90 25.82 -1.31
C ALA A 526 -22.30 26.34 -0.93
N VAL A 527 -22.69 26.11 0.29
CA VAL A 527 -23.77 26.88 0.92
C VAL A 527 -23.13 28.26 1.18
N ASP A 528 -23.80 29.36 0.77
CA ASP A 528 -23.34 30.72 1.02
C ASP A 528 -22.72 30.83 2.40
N ALA A 529 -21.44 31.16 2.43
CA ALA A 529 -20.61 30.99 3.61
C ALA A 529 -21.12 31.86 4.77
N VAL A 530 -21.87 31.26 5.69
CA VAL A 530 -21.90 31.74 7.05
C VAL A 530 -20.54 31.40 7.65
N VAL A 531 -19.66 32.41 7.68
CA VAL A 531 -18.36 32.33 8.35
C VAL A 531 -18.59 31.87 9.78
N LYS A 532 -18.35 30.60 10.07
CA LYS A 532 -18.25 30.14 11.45
C LYS A 532 -16.95 30.73 12.02
N PRO A 533 -17.02 31.45 13.14
CA PRO A 533 -15.81 31.97 13.78
C PRO A 533 -14.92 30.79 14.22
N ASP A 534 -13.61 30.96 14.00
CA ASP A 534 -12.56 30.04 14.47
C ASP A 534 -12.84 29.65 15.94
N ARG A 535 -12.97 28.37 16.19
CA ARG A 535 -12.83 27.87 17.55
C ARG A 535 -11.34 27.84 17.83
N ASP A 536 -10.87 28.86 18.54
CA ASP A 536 -9.59 28.84 19.25
C ASP A 536 -9.63 27.63 20.22
N GLU A 537 -9.10 26.50 19.82
CA GLU A 537 -8.70 25.46 20.75
C GLU A 537 -7.35 25.88 21.33
N GLY A 538 -7.44 26.53 22.52
CA GLY A 538 -6.30 26.90 23.33
C GLY A 538 -5.44 25.68 23.66
N ALA A 539 -4.15 25.88 23.52
CA ALA A 539 -3.11 24.99 23.98
C ALA A 539 -3.30 24.58 25.45
N GLN A 540 -3.30 23.30 25.72
CA GLN A 540 -2.77 22.67 26.94
C GLN A 540 -2.09 21.36 26.58
#